data_91e1f192731d72556e4c69a74e167f91
#
_entry.id   91e1f192731d72556e4c69a74e167f91
#
_cell.length_a   1.000
_cell.length_b   1.000
_cell.length_c   1.000
_cell.angle_alpha   90.00
_cell.angle_beta   90.00
_cell.angle_gamma   90.00
#
_symmetry.space_group_name_H-M   'P 1'
#
loop_
_entity.id
_entity.type
_entity.pdbx_description
1 polymer ?
#
loop_
_entity_poly.entity_id
_entity_poly.type
_entity_poly.pdbx_seq_one_letter_code
_entity_poly.pdbx_strand_id
1 'polypeptide(L)'
;MAFYACENSYIPRPYGYFRIDFPEKHYRSFDSIYPAVFEIPTYTNMSANKHKESGNDWLNLSFPRYNATVHITYSPVNENLEEFLYNSGELAYAHRLRAISIEEMPYSYPDRNVSGIIYRIKGNVATHLQFYATDSLSHFLRGSLYFPVIPNQDSLAPVVNFIDKDVVHLLKTLRWTP
;
A
#
# COMPACT_ATOMS: atom_id res chain seq x y z
N MET A 1 15.60 45.70 -45.36
CA MET A 1 14.63 45.51 -44.26
C MET A 1 14.68 44.07 -43.85
N ALA A 2 15.18 43.78 -42.63
CA ALA A 2 15.23 42.41 -42.11
C ALA A 2 14.05 42.22 -41.14
N PHE A 3 13.18 41.27 -41.43
CA PHE A 3 12.07 40.89 -40.55
C PHE A 3 12.60 39.86 -39.55
N TYR A 4 12.70 40.27 -38.27
CA TYR A 4 12.92 39.36 -37.16
C TYR A 4 11.56 38.72 -36.83
N ALA A 5 11.38 37.44 -37.14
CA ALA A 5 10.28 36.65 -36.63
C ALA A 5 10.64 36.22 -35.20
N CYS A 6 9.86 36.71 -34.21
CA CYS A 6 9.89 36.15 -32.86
C CYS A 6 9.22 34.79 -32.89
N GLU A 7 9.99 33.72 -32.81
CA GLU A 7 9.46 32.39 -32.50
C GLU A 7 9.03 32.37 -31.03
N ASN A 8 7.74 32.33 -30.80
CA ASN A 8 7.19 32.01 -29.48
C ASN A 8 7.51 30.55 -29.16
N SER A 9 8.58 30.32 -28.43
CA SER A 9 8.85 28.99 -27.87
C SER A 9 7.73 28.63 -26.88
N TYR A 10 6.84 27.73 -27.29
CA TYR A 10 5.83 27.15 -26.43
C TYR A 10 6.54 26.27 -25.41
N ILE A 11 6.69 26.77 -24.18
CA ILE A 11 7.12 25.98 -23.04
C ILE A 11 5.89 25.26 -22.50
N PRO A 12 5.77 23.92 -22.63
CA PRO A 12 4.63 23.20 -22.08
C PRO A 12 4.60 23.44 -20.57
N ARG A 13 3.51 24.03 -20.08
CA ARG A 13 3.30 24.22 -18.64
C ARG A 13 3.08 22.84 -18.04
N PRO A 14 3.73 22.53 -16.88
CA PRO A 14 3.44 21.29 -16.19
C PRO A 14 1.94 21.25 -15.83
N TYR A 15 1.34 20.07 -15.97
CA TYR A 15 -0.06 19.87 -15.59
C TYR A 15 -0.23 20.26 -14.11
N GLY A 16 -1.12 21.23 -13.85
CA GLY A 16 -1.49 21.60 -12.49
C GLY A 16 -2.35 20.48 -11.90
N TYR A 17 -1.94 19.94 -10.75
CA TYR A 17 -2.76 19.03 -9.98
C TYR A 17 -3.81 19.82 -9.19
N PHE A 18 -5.00 19.25 -9.01
CA PHE A 18 -5.95 19.79 -8.04
C PHE A 18 -5.29 19.75 -6.66
N ARG A 19 -5.39 20.85 -5.92
CA ARG A 19 -4.93 20.89 -4.54
C ARG A 19 -5.74 19.90 -3.71
N ILE A 20 -5.07 18.90 -3.15
CA ILE A 20 -5.66 17.94 -2.23
C ILE A 20 -5.25 18.36 -0.82
N ASP A 21 -6.21 18.74 0.01
CA ASP A 21 -5.96 19.01 1.42
C ASP A 21 -6.01 17.69 2.19
N PHE A 22 -4.86 17.29 2.71
CA PHE A 22 -4.73 16.09 3.54
C PHE A 22 -4.97 16.44 5.01
N PRO A 23 -5.70 15.60 5.77
CA PRO A 23 -5.87 15.78 7.21
C PRO A 23 -4.55 15.54 7.94
N GLU A 24 -4.45 16.06 9.16
CA GLU A 24 -3.39 15.68 10.09
C GLU A 24 -3.48 14.20 10.42
N LYS A 25 -2.32 13.60 10.66
CA LYS A 25 -2.22 12.17 10.94
C LYS A 25 -2.47 11.90 12.41
N HIS A 26 -3.64 11.36 12.70
CA HIS A 26 -4.03 10.83 14.00
C HIS A 26 -4.36 9.35 13.85
N TYR A 27 -3.91 8.54 14.81
CA TYR A 27 -4.06 7.09 14.76
C TYR A 27 -4.85 6.59 15.95
N ARG A 28 -5.48 5.44 15.78
CA ARG A 28 -6.14 4.69 16.84
C ARG A 28 -5.74 3.23 16.76
N SER A 29 -5.67 2.56 17.89
CA SER A 29 -5.45 1.12 17.93
C SER A 29 -6.62 0.39 17.27
N PHE A 30 -6.29 -0.61 16.48
CA PHE A 30 -7.22 -1.56 15.93
C PHE A 30 -6.87 -2.94 16.52
N ASP A 31 -7.71 -3.37 17.46
CA ASP A 31 -7.67 -4.69 18.04
C ASP A 31 -8.65 -5.55 17.26
N SER A 32 -8.09 -6.42 16.41
CA SER A 32 -8.89 -7.26 15.54
C SER A 32 -9.10 -8.64 16.18
N ILE A 33 -10.10 -9.35 15.68
CA ILE A 33 -10.29 -10.80 15.97
C ILE A 33 -9.16 -11.66 15.37
N TYR A 34 -8.19 -11.05 14.70
CA TYR A 34 -7.04 -11.69 14.07
C TYR A 34 -5.83 -11.59 15.02
N PRO A 35 -4.86 -12.51 14.92
CA PRO A 35 -3.70 -12.50 15.79
C PRO A 35 -2.72 -11.36 15.43
N ALA A 36 -3.24 -10.16 15.28
CA ALA A 36 -2.49 -8.96 14.94
C ALA A 36 -3.19 -7.71 15.49
N VAL A 37 -2.46 -6.87 16.20
CA VAL A 37 -2.88 -5.54 16.67
C VAL A 37 -1.98 -4.50 16.01
N PHE A 38 -2.57 -3.43 15.50
CA PHE A 38 -1.85 -2.32 14.87
C PHE A 38 -2.65 -1.03 14.94
N GLU A 39 -2.02 0.08 14.62
CA GLU A 39 -2.70 1.38 14.58
C GLU A 39 -3.13 1.72 13.16
N ILE A 40 -4.33 2.31 13.05
CA ILE A 40 -4.93 2.80 11.80
C ILE A 40 -5.28 4.27 11.91
N PRO A 41 -5.29 5.02 10.79
CA PRO A 41 -5.70 6.42 10.81
C PRO A 41 -7.16 6.59 11.25
N THR A 42 -7.44 7.65 12.02
CA THR A 42 -8.79 7.95 12.52
C THR A 42 -9.78 8.31 11.42
N TYR A 43 -9.29 8.75 10.26
CA TYR A 43 -10.09 9.10 9.06
C TYR A 43 -10.35 7.91 8.13
N THR A 44 -10.09 6.69 8.58
CA THR A 44 -10.32 5.45 7.83
C THR A 44 -11.40 4.59 8.46
N ASN A 45 -12.00 3.73 7.63
CA ASN A 45 -12.93 2.70 8.07
C ASN A 45 -12.30 1.33 7.88
N MET A 46 -12.39 0.48 8.90
CA MET A 46 -11.97 -0.91 8.82
C MET A 46 -13.20 -1.80 8.72
N SER A 47 -13.20 -2.72 7.77
CA SER A 47 -14.18 -3.81 7.67
C SER A 47 -13.47 -5.15 7.57
N ALA A 48 -14.03 -6.14 8.22
CA ALA A 48 -13.53 -7.50 8.23
C ALA A 48 -14.52 -8.42 7.50
N ASN A 49 -14.02 -9.24 6.59
CA ASN A 49 -14.78 -10.29 5.94
C ASN A 49 -14.15 -11.64 6.28
N LYS A 50 -14.90 -12.46 7.04
CA LYS A 50 -14.49 -13.84 7.30
C LYS A 50 -14.91 -14.71 6.14
N HIS A 51 -13.94 -15.28 5.42
CA HIS A 51 -14.20 -16.36 4.48
C HIS A 51 -14.03 -17.70 5.21
N LYS A 52 -15.17 -18.34 5.51
CA LYS A 52 -15.20 -19.63 6.24
C LYS A 52 -14.53 -20.79 5.50
N GLU A 53 -14.33 -20.69 4.18
CA GLU A 53 -13.89 -21.80 3.34
C GLU A 53 -12.39 -21.80 3.01
N SER A 54 -11.69 -20.65 3.09
CA SER A 54 -10.28 -20.55 2.68
C SER A 54 -9.29 -20.42 3.83
N GLY A 55 -9.74 -20.31 5.07
CA GLY A 55 -8.87 -20.10 6.23
C GLY A 55 -8.16 -18.74 6.26
N ASN A 56 -8.33 -17.91 5.21
CA ASN A 56 -7.72 -16.60 5.10
C ASN A 56 -8.73 -15.54 5.51
N ASP A 57 -8.37 -14.74 6.47
CA ASP A 57 -9.19 -13.64 6.94
C ASP A 57 -8.81 -12.35 6.21
N TRP A 58 -9.82 -11.61 5.75
CA TRP A 58 -9.64 -10.41 4.93
C TRP A 58 -10.08 -9.17 5.68
N LEU A 59 -9.20 -8.18 5.71
CA LEU A 59 -9.48 -6.84 6.23
C LEU A 59 -9.42 -5.83 5.09
N ASN A 60 -10.34 -4.89 5.10
CA ASN A 60 -10.34 -3.76 4.18
C ASN A 60 -10.21 -2.46 4.97
N LEU A 61 -9.07 -1.81 4.85
CA LEU A 61 -8.84 -0.47 5.38
C LEU A 61 -9.20 0.54 4.28
N SER A 62 -10.38 1.12 4.39
CA SER A 62 -10.92 2.05 3.40
C SER A 62 -10.58 3.50 3.76
N PHE A 63 -10.22 4.28 2.74
CA PHE A 63 -9.97 5.72 2.77
C PHE A 63 -11.05 6.42 1.97
N PRO A 64 -12.26 6.66 2.54
CA PRO A 64 -13.43 7.10 1.77
C PRO A 64 -13.20 8.41 1.01
N ARG A 65 -12.48 9.36 1.62
CA ARG A 65 -12.17 10.66 1.00
C ARG A 65 -11.35 10.55 -0.28
N TYR A 66 -10.59 9.47 -0.44
CA TYR A 66 -9.66 9.27 -1.56
C TYR A 66 -10.10 8.12 -2.47
N ASN A 67 -11.25 7.53 -2.23
CA ASN A 67 -11.75 6.36 -2.96
C ASN A 67 -10.66 5.29 -3.09
N ALA A 68 -9.98 4.98 -1.98
CA ALA A 68 -8.89 4.03 -1.91
C ALA A 68 -9.15 2.98 -0.84
N THR A 69 -8.63 1.78 -1.05
CA THR A 69 -8.71 0.69 -0.07
C THR A 69 -7.38 -0.05 -0.01
N VAL A 70 -6.89 -0.29 1.20
CA VAL A 70 -5.83 -1.27 1.44
C VAL A 70 -6.50 -2.59 1.81
N HIS A 71 -6.38 -3.56 0.91
CA HIS A 71 -6.81 -4.94 1.16
C HIS A 71 -5.72 -5.66 1.93
N ILE A 72 -6.05 -6.20 3.08
CA ILE A 72 -5.12 -6.90 3.96
C ILE A 72 -5.62 -8.34 4.13
N THR A 73 -4.73 -9.31 3.92
CA THR A 73 -4.99 -10.72 4.12
C THR A 73 -4.06 -11.24 5.21
N TYR A 74 -4.61 -11.94 6.18
CA TYR A 74 -3.87 -12.71 7.15
C TYR A 74 -3.90 -14.19 6.79
N SER A 75 -2.76 -14.87 6.90
CA SER A 75 -2.61 -16.30 6.68
C SER A 75 -1.72 -16.91 7.77
N PRO A 76 -2.18 -17.97 8.46
CA PRO A 76 -1.31 -18.71 9.36
C PRO A 76 -0.21 -19.42 8.58
N VAL A 77 1.01 -19.40 9.12
CA VAL A 77 2.15 -20.11 8.53
C VAL A 77 2.17 -21.54 9.08
N ASN A 78 2.16 -22.53 8.16
CA ASN A 78 2.23 -23.95 8.46
C ASN A 78 3.26 -24.58 7.52
N GLU A 79 4.57 -24.34 7.76
CA GLU A 79 5.67 -24.82 6.93
C GLU A 79 5.65 -24.31 5.46
N ASN A 80 4.81 -23.31 5.15
CA ASN A 80 4.57 -22.77 3.80
C ASN A 80 5.00 -21.31 3.64
N LEU A 81 5.89 -20.81 4.53
CA LEU A 81 6.35 -19.41 4.48
C LEU A 81 7.01 -19.07 3.14
N GLU A 82 7.85 -19.96 2.62
CA GLU A 82 8.55 -19.73 1.35
C GLU A 82 7.56 -19.49 0.19
N GLU A 83 6.46 -20.24 0.17
CA GLU A 83 5.41 -20.06 -0.82
C GLU A 83 4.75 -18.67 -0.70
N PHE A 84 4.45 -18.23 0.52
CA PHE A 84 3.87 -16.89 0.75
C PHE A 84 4.82 -15.77 0.34
N LEU A 85 6.12 -15.90 0.66
CA LEU A 85 7.15 -14.94 0.25
C LEU A 85 7.28 -14.88 -1.27
N TYR A 86 7.39 -16.05 -1.93
CA TYR A 86 7.47 -16.16 -3.39
C TYR A 86 6.23 -15.53 -4.06
N ASN A 87 5.02 -15.91 -3.63
CA ASN A 87 3.77 -15.40 -4.17
C ASN A 87 3.64 -13.88 -3.98
N SER A 88 4.13 -13.33 -2.87
CA SER A 88 4.10 -11.88 -2.63
C SER A 88 5.00 -11.13 -3.61
N GLY A 89 6.18 -11.67 -3.91
CA GLY A 89 7.07 -11.16 -4.94
C GLY A 89 6.44 -11.23 -6.33
N GLU A 90 5.93 -12.40 -6.73
CA GLU A 90 5.28 -12.57 -8.03
C GLU A 90 4.12 -11.60 -8.25
N LEU A 91 3.29 -11.39 -7.22
CA LEU A 91 2.17 -10.45 -7.29
C LEU A 91 2.63 -8.98 -7.43
N ALA A 92 3.74 -8.59 -6.82
CA ALA A 92 4.33 -7.28 -7.01
C ALA A 92 4.92 -7.13 -8.42
N TYR A 93 5.66 -8.14 -8.89
CA TYR A 93 6.29 -8.13 -10.21
C TYR A 93 5.33 -8.43 -11.38
N ALA A 94 4.10 -8.88 -11.13
CA ALA A 94 3.05 -8.99 -12.15
C ALA A 94 2.76 -7.65 -12.84
N HIS A 95 3.10 -6.54 -12.18
CA HIS A 95 2.93 -5.19 -12.74
C HIS A 95 4.08 -4.73 -13.65
N ARG A 96 5.17 -5.51 -13.79
CA ARG A 96 6.42 -5.13 -14.51
C ARG A 96 6.22 -4.58 -15.91
N LEU A 97 5.22 -5.04 -16.65
CA LEU A 97 4.96 -4.59 -18.02
C LEU A 97 4.43 -3.15 -18.13
N ARG A 98 3.84 -2.63 -17.04
CA ARG A 98 3.26 -1.27 -16.96
C ARG A 98 3.95 -0.40 -15.92
N ALA A 99 4.80 -0.99 -15.10
CA ALA A 99 5.58 -0.27 -14.11
C ALA A 99 6.75 0.46 -14.76
N ILE A 100 7.00 1.68 -14.32
CA ILE A 100 8.22 2.45 -14.61
C ILE A 100 9.34 1.96 -13.69
N SER A 101 9.01 1.71 -12.43
CA SER A 101 9.93 1.13 -11.45
C SER A 101 9.15 0.35 -10.38
N ILE A 102 9.81 -0.66 -9.83
CA ILE A 102 9.39 -1.38 -8.63
C ILE A 102 10.54 -1.24 -7.63
N GLU A 103 10.27 -0.61 -6.51
CA GLU A 103 11.23 -0.38 -5.43
C GLU A 103 10.88 -1.31 -4.28
N GLU A 104 11.82 -2.14 -3.87
CA GLU A 104 11.71 -3.01 -2.70
C GLU A 104 12.33 -2.33 -1.49
N MET A 105 11.58 -2.23 -0.41
CA MET A 105 12.05 -1.66 0.84
C MET A 105 11.91 -2.70 1.96
N PRO A 106 12.95 -3.47 2.23
CA PRO A 106 12.95 -4.38 3.37
C PRO A 106 12.93 -3.61 4.68
N TYR A 107 12.21 -4.12 5.67
CA TYR A 107 12.15 -3.57 7.01
C TYR A 107 12.15 -4.67 8.07
N SER A 108 12.60 -4.31 9.27
CA SER A 108 12.60 -5.22 10.43
C SER A 108 12.39 -4.43 11.72
N TYR A 109 11.53 -4.95 12.58
CA TYR A 109 11.26 -4.48 13.95
C TYR A 109 11.46 -5.64 14.92
N PRO A 110 12.72 -5.93 15.33
CA PRO A 110 13.05 -7.10 16.13
C PRO A 110 12.36 -7.15 17.49
N ASP A 111 12.09 -5.98 18.09
CA ASP A 111 11.38 -5.83 19.36
C ASP A 111 9.93 -6.36 19.34
N ARG A 112 9.36 -6.53 18.15
CA ARG A 112 7.99 -7.03 17.90
C ARG A 112 7.95 -8.28 17.07
N ASN A 113 9.10 -8.79 16.69
CA ASN A 113 9.24 -9.94 15.81
C ASN A 113 8.47 -9.74 14.48
N VAL A 114 8.63 -8.56 13.86
CA VAL A 114 7.97 -8.19 12.61
C VAL A 114 9.03 -7.84 11.56
N SER A 115 9.00 -8.52 10.43
CA SER A 115 9.86 -8.22 9.27
C SER A 115 9.07 -8.36 7.98
N GLY A 116 9.55 -7.75 6.90
CA GLY A 116 8.88 -7.83 5.61
C GLY A 116 9.47 -6.93 4.55
N ILE A 117 8.73 -6.78 3.46
CA ILE A 117 9.08 -5.89 2.35
C ILE A 117 7.88 -5.00 2.02
N ILE A 118 8.15 -3.73 1.73
CA ILE A 118 7.23 -2.81 1.09
C ILE A 118 7.66 -2.66 -0.36
N TYR A 119 6.73 -2.94 -1.29
CA TYR A 119 6.90 -2.74 -2.73
C TYR A 119 6.23 -1.44 -3.13
N ARG A 120 7.01 -0.46 -3.61
CA ARG A 120 6.49 0.78 -4.19
C ARG A 120 6.58 0.69 -5.70
N ILE A 121 5.42 0.69 -6.37
CA ILE A 121 5.31 0.45 -7.80
C ILE A 121 4.89 1.76 -8.47
N LYS A 122 5.77 2.34 -9.27
CA LYS A 122 5.50 3.54 -10.06
C LYS A 122 5.05 3.13 -11.47
N GLY A 123 4.13 3.88 -12.05
CA GLY A 123 3.59 3.63 -13.38
C GLY A 123 2.07 3.62 -13.39
N ASN A 124 1.47 3.39 -14.55
CA ASN A 124 0.01 3.25 -14.69
C ASN A 124 -0.41 1.81 -14.36
N VAL A 125 -0.31 1.46 -13.10
CA VAL A 125 -0.53 0.12 -12.55
C VAL A 125 -1.78 0.06 -11.67
N ALA A 126 -2.35 -1.13 -11.51
CA ALA A 126 -3.57 -1.31 -10.71
C ALA A 126 -3.31 -1.11 -9.19
N THR A 127 -2.10 -1.40 -8.72
CA THR A 127 -1.70 -1.18 -7.32
C THR A 127 -0.32 -0.54 -7.26
N HIS A 128 -0.21 0.55 -6.50
CA HIS A 128 1.02 1.34 -6.36
C HIS A 128 1.82 0.98 -5.11
N LEU A 129 1.20 0.25 -4.18
CA LEU A 129 1.80 -0.13 -2.91
C LEU A 129 1.34 -1.53 -2.54
N GLN A 130 2.30 -2.41 -2.32
CA GLN A 130 2.08 -3.73 -1.74
C GLN A 130 3.06 -3.95 -0.60
N PHE A 131 2.72 -4.81 0.33
CA PHE A 131 3.60 -5.14 1.43
C PHE A 131 3.27 -6.52 1.99
N TYR A 132 4.21 -7.09 2.70
CA TYR A 132 3.94 -8.20 3.61
C TYR A 132 4.69 -7.99 4.93
N ALA A 133 4.17 -8.62 5.97
CA ALA A 133 4.76 -8.71 7.30
C ALA A 133 4.69 -10.14 7.81
N THR A 134 5.72 -10.60 8.49
CA THR A 134 5.79 -11.94 9.08
C THR A 134 6.66 -11.93 10.33
N ASP A 135 6.41 -12.89 11.22
CA ASP A 135 7.31 -13.26 12.32
C ASP A 135 8.27 -14.39 11.94
N SER A 136 8.19 -14.86 10.69
CA SER A 136 8.92 -15.99 10.13
C SER A 136 8.58 -17.36 10.72
N LEU A 137 7.58 -17.46 11.57
CA LEU A 137 7.22 -18.70 12.27
C LEU A 137 5.75 -19.09 12.09
N SER A 138 4.83 -18.22 12.47
CA SER A 138 3.41 -18.56 12.60
C SER A 138 2.48 -17.59 11.87
N HIS A 139 2.94 -16.37 11.59
CA HIS A 139 2.10 -15.30 11.11
C HIS A 139 2.59 -14.73 9.79
N PHE A 140 1.69 -14.56 8.86
CA PHE A 140 1.91 -13.88 7.61
C PHE A 140 0.74 -12.92 7.31
N LEU A 141 1.06 -11.67 7.04
CA LEU A 141 0.10 -10.64 6.67
C LEU A 141 0.56 -9.98 5.37
N ARG A 142 -0.32 -9.88 4.39
CA ARG A 142 -0.06 -9.21 3.12
C ARG A 142 -1.08 -8.11 2.88
N GLY A 143 -0.65 -6.99 2.32
CA GLY A 143 -1.54 -5.91 1.95
C GLY A 143 -1.25 -5.32 0.58
N SER A 144 -2.29 -4.75 -0.05
CA SER A 144 -2.16 -4.02 -1.31
C SER A 144 -3.13 -2.84 -1.37
N LEU A 145 -2.63 -1.69 -1.83
CA LEU A 145 -3.40 -0.48 -2.03
C LEU A 145 -4.07 -0.50 -3.40
N TYR A 146 -5.38 -0.32 -3.42
CA TYR A 146 -6.19 -0.33 -4.63
C TYR A 146 -7.03 0.94 -4.76
N PHE A 147 -7.18 1.43 -6.01
CA PHE A 147 -8.07 2.50 -6.40
C PHE A 147 -9.05 1.99 -7.48
N PRO A 148 -10.38 2.10 -7.29
CA PRO A 148 -11.37 1.68 -8.27
C PRO A 148 -11.52 2.70 -9.41
N VAL A 149 -10.41 3.09 -10.02
CA VAL A 149 -10.32 4.06 -11.12
C VAL A 149 -9.32 3.59 -12.17
N ILE A 150 -9.39 4.13 -13.38
CA ILE A 150 -8.36 3.89 -14.41
C ILE A 150 -7.01 4.40 -13.87
N PRO A 151 -5.96 3.56 -13.87
CA PRO A 151 -4.66 3.94 -13.35
C PRO A 151 -4.09 5.17 -14.07
N ASN A 152 -3.79 6.20 -13.29
CA ASN A 152 -3.10 7.41 -13.73
C ASN A 152 -2.13 7.82 -12.62
N GLN A 153 -0.84 7.52 -12.83
CA GLN A 153 0.19 7.75 -11.83
C GLN A 153 0.25 9.20 -11.37
N ASP A 154 0.18 10.14 -12.31
CA ASP A 154 0.36 11.55 -12.00
C ASP A 154 -0.74 12.05 -11.07
N SER A 155 -2.00 11.67 -11.31
CA SER A 155 -3.14 12.06 -10.49
C SER A 155 -3.17 11.35 -9.14
N LEU A 156 -2.70 10.09 -9.08
CA LEU A 156 -2.76 9.27 -7.87
C LEU A 156 -1.55 9.47 -6.94
N ALA A 157 -0.40 9.91 -7.47
CA ALA A 157 0.85 10.00 -6.70
C ALA A 157 0.72 10.77 -5.36
N PRO A 158 0.05 11.93 -5.26
CA PRO A 158 -0.09 12.62 -3.97
C PRO A 158 -0.83 11.79 -2.92
N VAL A 159 -1.91 11.09 -3.34
CA VAL A 159 -2.73 10.24 -2.45
C VAL A 159 -1.97 8.98 -2.08
N VAL A 160 -1.28 8.34 -3.03
CA VAL A 160 -0.42 7.18 -2.77
C VAL A 160 0.64 7.53 -1.75
N ASN A 161 1.36 8.66 -1.91
CA ASN A 161 2.38 9.12 -0.97
C ASN A 161 1.80 9.44 0.42
N PHE A 162 0.57 9.91 0.48
CA PHE A 162 -0.11 10.15 1.75
C PHE A 162 -0.45 8.83 2.45
N ILE A 163 -1.04 7.85 1.74
CA ILE A 163 -1.44 6.55 2.28
C ILE A 163 -0.21 5.68 2.60
N ASP A 164 0.87 5.76 1.82
CA ASP A 164 2.13 5.05 2.10
C ASP A 164 2.64 5.30 3.52
N LYS A 165 2.57 6.55 3.99
CA LYS A 165 2.94 6.90 5.38
C LYS A 165 2.07 6.21 6.42
N ASP A 166 0.79 6.00 6.12
CA ASP A 166 -0.15 5.30 7.01
C ASP A 166 0.14 3.80 7.04
N VAL A 167 0.46 3.21 5.89
CA VAL A 167 0.89 1.81 5.81
C VAL A 167 2.20 1.59 6.56
N VAL A 168 3.18 2.48 6.40
CA VAL A 168 4.43 2.43 7.17
C VAL A 168 4.16 2.52 8.68
N HIS A 169 3.22 3.39 9.10
CA HIS A 169 2.83 3.50 10.51
C HIS A 169 2.15 2.23 11.02
N LEU A 170 1.22 1.66 10.24
CA LEU A 170 0.58 0.39 10.54
C LEU A 170 1.64 -0.71 10.79
N LEU A 171 2.60 -0.85 9.89
CA LEU A 171 3.68 -1.85 10.00
C LEU A 171 4.59 -1.58 11.20
N LYS A 172 4.88 -0.30 11.50
CA LYS A 172 5.65 0.10 12.69
C LYS A 172 4.96 -0.22 14.00
N THR A 173 3.65 -0.27 14.02
CA THR A 173 2.87 -0.52 15.25
C THR A 173 2.35 -1.94 15.34
N LEU A 174 2.50 -2.72 14.27
CA LEU A 174 2.08 -4.12 14.21
C LEU A 174 2.71 -4.95 15.32
N ARG A 175 1.87 -5.72 16.01
CA ARG A 175 2.23 -6.72 17.00
C ARG A 175 1.41 -7.97 16.77
N TRP A 176 2.06 -9.10 16.82
CA TRP A 176 1.35 -10.38 16.80
C TRP A 176 0.76 -10.67 18.19
N THR A 177 -0.43 -11.25 18.20
CA THR A 177 -1.09 -11.76 19.40
C THR A 177 -1.09 -13.27 19.38
N PRO A 178 -1.07 -13.94 20.54
CA PRO A 178 -1.09 -15.41 20.63
C PRO A 178 -2.28 -16.03 19.90
#